data_26e9ce6041da4d63417334bc3af35f37
#
_entry.id   26e9ce6041da4d63417334bc3af35f37
#
_cell.length_a   1.000
_cell.length_b   1.000
_cell.length_c   1.000
_cell.angle_alpha   90.00
_cell.angle_beta   90.00
_cell.angle_gamma   90.00
#
_symmetry.space_group_name_H-M   'P 1'
#
loop_
_entity.id
_entity.type
_entity.pdbx_description
1 polymer ?
#
loop_
_entity_poly.entity_id
_entity_poly.type
_entity_poly.pdbx_seq_one_letter_code
_entity_poly.pdbx_strand_id
1 'polypeptide(L)'
;VFGLTAQFAEENPNTVLALTKALIRAAIWLDENDNANRAEAVEILARPEYVGADAAVIANSMTGTFEYEAGDKRAAPDFNVFFRYNATFPYYSDAVWYLTQMRRWGQIAEDKADGWYDETAKSVYKPELYKAAAEAVIADGNAKAEMFDFDADGYREPTAEFIDGVTYDGKTPNAYIDSLTIGLKTGQTVSGGAVN
;
A
#
# COMPACT_ATOMS: atom_id res chain seq x y z
N VAL A 1 6.53 2.09 2.20
CA VAL A 1 5.81 3.18 1.54
C VAL A 1 6.81 4.11 0.87
N PHE A 2 6.55 4.48 -0.39
CA PHE A 2 7.32 5.50 -1.10
C PHE A 2 6.58 6.84 -0.97
N GLY A 3 7.21 7.81 -0.35
CA GLY A 3 6.65 9.15 -0.16
C GLY A 3 7.65 10.23 -0.48
N LEU A 4 7.16 11.32 -1.08
CA LEU A 4 7.93 12.52 -1.43
C LEU A 4 7.19 13.75 -0.92
N THR A 5 7.93 14.83 -0.66
CA THR A 5 7.27 16.12 -0.40
C THR A 5 6.68 16.68 -1.69
N ALA A 6 5.57 17.41 -1.59
CA ALA A 6 4.95 18.06 -2.75
C ALA A 6 5.96 18.97 -3.46
N GLN A 7 6.72 19.77 -2.68
CA GLN A 7 7.74 20.65 -3.23
C GLN A 7 8.78 19.90 -4.05
N PHE A 8 9.33 18.78 -3.53
CA PHE A 8 10.31 17.97 -4.28
C PHE A 8 9.73 17.45 -5.59
N ALA A 9 8.48 16.98 -5.55
CA ALA A 9 7.80 16.44 -6.73
C ALA A 9 7.58 17.51 -7.80
N GLU A 10 7.19 18.72 -7.41
CA GLU A 10 7.00 19.86 -8.31
C GLU A 10 8.32 20.34 -8.94
N GLU A 11 9.37 20.42 -8.14
CA GLU A 11 10.70 20.88 -8.60
C GLU A 11 11.46 19.83 -9.42
N ASN A 12 11.14 18.52 -9.25
CA ASN A 12 11.90 17.41 -9.82
C ASN A 12 11.02 16.35 -10.52
N PRO A 13 10.09 16.72 -11.43
CA PRO A 13 9.12 15.78 -12.01
C PRO A 13 9.77 14.61 -12.76
N ASN A 14 10.89 14.84 -13.45
CA ASN A 14 11.63 13.77 -14.14
C ASN A 14 12.26 12.76 -13.17
N THR A 15 12.74 13.23 -12.02
CA THR A 15 13.28 12.36 -10.98
C THR A 15 12.17 11.52 -10.35
N VAL A 16 11.00 12.11 -10.08
CA VAL A 16 9.83 11.40 -9.56
C VAL A 16 9.40 10.30 -10.54
N LEU A 17 9.31 10.64 -11.83
CA LEU A 17 8.98 9.67 -12.88
C LEU A 17 9.99 8.52 -12.90
N ALA A 18 11.29 8.82 -12.90
CA ALA A 18 12.35 7.81 -12.92
C ALA A 18 12.32 6.88 -11.71
N LEU A 19 12.12 7.43 -10.49
CA LEU A 19 12.00 6.66 -9.27
C LEU A 19 10.76 5.76 -9.28
N THR A 20 9.61 6.30 -9.72
CA THR A 20 8.37 5.51 -9.80
C THR A 20 8.49 4.38 -10.83
N LYS A 21 9.11 4.63 -11.99
CA LYS A 21 9.44 3.60 -12.97
C LYS A 21 10.31 2.48 -12.37
N ALA A 22 11.35 2.87 -11.63
CA ALA A 22 12.25 1.90 -10.99
C ALA A 22 11.51 1.02 -9.98
N LEU A 23 10.62 1.61 -9.17
CA LEU A 23 9.80 0.88 -8.20
C LEU A 23 8.81 -0.08 -8.88
N ILE A 24 8.13 0.35 -9.95
CA ILE A 24 7.23 -0.51 -10.73
C ILE A 24 8.00 -1.70 -11.30
N ARG A 25 9.16 -1.46 -11.92
CA ARG A 25 9.98 -2.53 -12.49
C ARG A 25 10.47 -3.51 -11.42
N ALA A 26 10.93 -3.00 -10.28
CA ALA A 26 11.35 -3.85 -9.16
C ALA A 26 10.19 -4.69 -8.61
N ALA A 27 8.99 -4.11 -8.49
CA ALA A 27 7.80 -4.81 -8.03
C ALA A 27 7.38 -5.93 -9.01
N ILE A 28 7.40 -5.66 -10.32
CA ILE A 28 7.15 -6.67 -11.36
C ILE A 28 8.17 -7.79 -11.24
N TRP A 29 9.46 -7.48 -11.21
CA TRP A 29 10.54 -8.46 -11.12
C TRP A 29 10.41 -9.36 -9.88
N LEU A 30 9.98 -8.79 -8.75
CA LEU A 30 9.78 -9.55 -7.51
C LEU A 30 8.63 -10.55 -7.61
N ASP A 31 7.57 -10.25 -8.36
CA ASP A 31 6.35 -11.07 -8.41
C ASP A 31 6.24 -11.93 -9.68
N GLU A 32 7.08 -11.71 -10.68
CA GLU A 32 7.03 -12.48 -11.93
C GLU A 32 7.40 -13.95 -11.74
N ASN A 33 6.88 -14.80 -12.61
CA ASN A 33 7.17 -16.24 -12.65
C ASN A 33 7.01 -16.92 -11.28
N ASP A 34 5.90 -16.66 -10.60
CA ASP A 34 5.61 -17.24 -9.27
C ASP A 34 6.70 -16.95 -8.23
N ASN A 35 7.13 -15.68 -8.15
CA ASN A 35 8.15 -15.22 -7.21
C ASN A 35 9.57 -15.76 -7.48
N ALA A 36 9.90 -16.14 -8.71
CA ALA A 36 11.16 -16.79 -9.04
C ALA A 36 12.41 -16.01 -8.61
N ASN A 37 12.31 -14.67 -8.60
CA ASN A 37 13.44 -13.79 -8.29
C ASN A 37 13.60 -13.46 -6.78
N ARG A 38 12.72 -13.99 -5.92
CA ARG A 38 12.73 -13.65 -4.49
C ARG A 38 14.00 -14.11 -3.76
N ALA A 39 14.58 -15.24 -4.17
CA ALA A 39 15.84 -15.72 -3.58
C ALA A 39 17.00 -14.74 -3.89
N GLU A 40 17.11 -14.25 -5.13
CA GLU A 40 18.09 -13.25 -5.50
C GLU A 40 17.86 -11.92 -4.76
N ALA A 41 16.59 -11.51 -4.62
CA ALA A 41 16.24 -10.33 -3.83
C ALA A 41 16.70 -10.44 -2.38
N VAL A 42 16.58 -11.61 -1.76
CA VAL A 42 17.08 -11.87 -0.39
C VAL A 42 18.59 -11.66 -0.32
N GLU A 43 19.35 -12.20 -1.28
CA GLU A 43 20.81 -12.04 -1.33
C GLU A 43 21.22 -10.57 -1.49
N ILE A 44 20.48 -9.81 -2.32
CA ILE A 44 20.73 -8.36 -2.50
C ILE A 44 20.43 -7.62 -1.20
N LEU A 45 19.24 -7.83 -0.60
CA LEU A 45 18.82 -7.12 0.60
C LEU A 45 19.66 -7.46 1.84
N ALA A 46 20.23 -8.66 1.92
CA ALA A 46 21.10 -9.07 3.02
C ALA A 46 22.44 -8.34 3.05
N ARG A 47 22.85 -7.71 1.95
CA ARG A 47 24.13 -6.97 1.90
C ARG A 47 24.12 -5.77 2.85
N PRO A 48 25.26 -5.48 3.52
CA PRO A 48 25.36 -4.40 4.50
C PRO A 48 24.98 -3.00 3.97
N GLU A 49 25.18 -2.75 2.69
CA GLU A 49 24.85 -1.48 2.03
C GLU A 49 23.34 -1.29 1.77
N TYR A 50 22.50 -2.32 1.98
CA TYR A 50 21.05 -2.27 1.83
C TYR A 50 20.37 -2.48 3.19
N VAL A 51 19.60 -3.57 3.36
CA VAL A 51 18.94 -3.84 4.66
C VAL A 51 19.95 -4.37 5.68
N GLY A 52 20.92 -5.19 5.26
CA GLY A 52 21.98 -5.70 6.10
C GLY A 52 21.51 -6.66 7.20
N ALA A 53 20.29 -7.23 7.09
CA ALA A 53 19.81 -8.26 7.99
C ALA A 53 20.24 -9.65 7.54
N ASP A 54 20.17 -10.63 8.45
CA ASP A 54 20.46 -12.02 8.12
C ASP A 54 19.56 -12.52 6.98
N ALA A 55 20.16 -13.14 5.97
CA ALA A 55 19.45 -13.63 4.80
C ALA A 55 18.32 -14.62 5.17
N ALA A 56 18.49 -15.45 6.19
CA ALA A 56 17.45 -16.36 6.63
C ALA A 56 16.22 -15.64 7.22
N VAL A 57 16.44 -14.51 7.89
CA VAL A 57 15.36 -13.66 8.41
C VAL A 57 14.58 -13.02 7.27
N ILE A 58 15.27 -12.45 6.28
CA ILE A 58 14.63 -11.86 5.11
C ILE A 58 13.88 -12.93 4.30
N ALA A 59 14.51 -14.09 4.08
CA ALA A 59 13.93 -15.19 3.31
C ALA A 59 12.62 -15.72 3.92
N ASN A 60 12.50 -15.70 5.24
CA ASN A 60 11.32 -16.22 5.93
C ASN A 60 9.99 -15.59 5.48
N SER A 61 9.99 -14.33 5.06
CA SER A 61 8.80 -13.65 4.55
C SER A 61 8.79 -13.45 3.03
N MET A 62 9.92 -13.68 2.36
CA MET A 62 10.10 -13.33 0.94
C MET A 62 9.91 -14.50 -0.02
N THR A 63 10.23 -15.73 0.37
CA THR A 63 10.37 -16.86 -0.55
C THR A 63 9.14 -17.77 -0.68
N GLY A 64 7.96 -17.25 -0.30
CA GLY A 64 6.69 -17.99 -0.45
C GLY A 64 6.42 -19.03 0.64
N THR A 65 7.23 -19.05 1.69
CA THR A 65 6.99 -19.84 2.91
C THR A 65 7.22 -18.96 4.13
N PHE A 66 6.56 -19.28 5.24
CA PHE A 66 6.75 -18.59 6.51
C PHE A 66 6.90 -19.59 7.63
N GLU A 67 7.93 -19.42 8.45
CA GLU A 67 8.15 -20.23 9.67
C GLU A 67 7.58 -19.44 10.86
N TYR A 68 6.46 -19.96 11.40
CA TYR A 68 5.72 -19.33 12.50
C TYR A 68 6.37 -19.59 13.85
N GLU A 69 6.91 -20.79 14.03
CA GLU A 69 7.71 -21.22 15.16
C GLU A 69 8.70 -22.29 14.70
N ALA A 70 9.69 -22.61 15.50
CA ALA A 70 10.73 -23.55 15.13
C ALA A 70 10.15 -24.90 14.65
N GLY A 71 10.36 -25.20 13.37
CA GLY A 71 9.88 -26.40 12.68
C GLY A 71 8.44 -26.33 12.14
N ASP A 72 7.69 -25.24 12.36
CA ASP A 72 6.36 -25.01 11.75
C ASP A 72 6.47 -24.07 10.55
N LYS A 73 6.97 -24.59 9.45
CA LYS A 73 7.10 -23.86 8.19
C LYS A 73 5.93 -24.17 7.26
N ARG A 74 5.20 -23.15 6.86
CA ARG A 74 4.00 -23.26 6.03
C ARG A 74 4.16 -22.52 4.72
N ALA A 75 3.43 -22.96 3.68
CA ALA A 75 3.33 -22.23 2.42
C ALA A 75 2.58 -20.91 2.66
N ALA A 76 3.15 -19.80 2.21
CA ALA A 76 2.61 -18.47 2.28
C ALA A 76 3.08 -17.64 1.06
N PRO A 77 2.67 -18.01 -0.17
CA PRO A 77 3.18 -17.40 -1.40
C PRO A 77 2.84 -15.91 -1.51
N ASP A 78 1.74 -15.49 -0.91
CA ASP A 78 1.25 -14.12 -0.91
C ASP A 78 1.49 -13.39 0.44
N PHE A 79 2.43 -13.88 1.28
CA PHE A 79 2.80 -13.18 2.52
C PHE A 79 3.30 -11.75 2.23
N ASN A 80 4.13 -11.61 1.18
CA ASN A 80 4.48 -10.32 0.60
C ASN A 80 4.08 -10.30 -0.88
N VAL A 81 3.29 -9.31 -1.27
CA VAL A 81 2.92 -9.04 -2.66
C VAL A 81 3.41 -7.64 -3.01
N PHE A 82 4.10 -7.52 -4.16
CA PHE A 82 4.68 -6.24 -4.58
C PHE A 82 3.97 -5.65 -5.80
N PHE A 83 3.53 -6.48 -6.74
CA PHE A 83 2.89 -6.01 -7.98
C PHE A 83 1.52 -6.64 -8.23
N ARG A 84 1.37 -7.96 -8.00
CA ARG A 84 0.08 -8.65 -8.17
C ARG A 84 -1.03 -7.91 -7.43
N TYR A 85 -2.27 -8.07 -7.89
CA TYR A 85 -3.47 -7.43 -7.31
C TYR A 85 -3.38 -5.90 -7.26
N ASN A 86 -2.61 -5.30 -8.17
CA ASN A 86 -2.33 -3.85 -8.18
C ASN A 86 -1.75 -3.33 -6.84
N ALA A 87 -0.91 -4.13 -6.16
CA ALA A 87 -0.41 -3.84 -4.82
C ALA A 87 0.39 -2.52 -4.72
N THR A 88 1.00 -2.06 -5.82
CA THR A 88 1.73 -0.79 -5.87
C THR A 88 0.92 0.39 -6.34
N PHE A 89 -0.29 0.18 -6.88
CA PHE A 89 -1.15 1.28 -7.31
C PHE A 89 -1.67 2.06 -6.10
N PRO A 90 -1.53 3.39 -6.05
CA PRO A 90 -1.93 4.18 -4.90
C PRO A 90 -3.44 4.46 -4.91
N TYR A 91 -4.24 3.50 -4.44
CA TYR A 91 -5.68 3.67 -4.34
C TYR A 91 -6.06 4.70 -3.27
N TYR A 92 -6.93 5.63 -3.61
CA TYR A 92 -7.52 6.56 -2.64
C TYR A 92 -8.25 5.81 -1.51
N SER A 93 -8.94 4.71 -1.84
CA SER A 93 -9.60 3.87 -0.84
C SER A 93 -8.63 3.34 0.23
N ASP A 94 -7.38 3.03 -0.13
CA ASP A 94 -6.38 2.57 0.84
C ASP A 94 -5.99 3.72 1.78
N ALA A 95 -5.82 4.95 1.27
CA ALA A 95 -5.59 6.14 2.10
C ALA A 95 -6.78 6.44 3.01
N VAL A 96 -8.01 6.36 2.48
CA VAL A 96 -9.23 6.53 3.27
C VAL A 96 -9.29 5.50 4.40
N TRP A 97 -8.92 4.24 4.15
CA TRP A 97 -8.86 3.22 5.20
C TRP A 97 -7.93 3.63 6.35
N TYR A 98 -6.72 4.10 6.05
CA TYR A 98 -5.80 4.60 7.09
C TYR A 98 -6.41 5.75 7.88
N LEU A 99 -7.06 6.72 7.22
CA LEU A 99 -7.73 7.83 7.89
C LEU A 99 -8.88 7.36 8.78
N THR A 100 -9.65 6.34 8.36
CA THR A 100 -10.69 5.74 9.22
C THR A 100 -10.12 5.08 10.45
N GLN A 101 -8.97 4.39 10.34
CA GLN A 101 -8.30 3.82 11.50
C GLN A 101 -7.72 4.91 12.42
N MET A 102 -7.13 5.97 11.87
CA MET A 102 -6.66 7.13 12.66
C MET A 102 -7.82 7.78 13.41
N ARG A 103 -9.00 7.90 12.77
CA ARG A 103 -10.21 8.38 13.43
C ARG A 103 -10.70 7.42 14.50
N ARG A 104 -10.80 6.13 14.18
CA ARG A 104 -11.22 5.06 15.10
C ARG A 104 -10.45 5.06 16.41
N TRP A 105 -9.14 5.30 16.36
CA TRP A 105 -8.25 5.26 17.51
C TRP A 105 -7.95 6.64 18.12
N GLY A 106 -8.65 7.70 17.68
CA GLY A 106 -8.57 9.03 18.28
C GLY A 106 -7.37 9.87 17.86
N GLN A 107 -6.55 9.42 16.89
CA GLN A 107 -5.49 10.26 16.31
C GLN A 107 -6.09 11.44 15.54
N ILE A 108 -7.23 11.24 14.88
CA ILE A 108 -8.10 12.29 14.39
C ILE A 108 -9.19 12.49 15.43
N ALA A 109 -9.02 13.49 16.29
CA ALA A 109 -9.87 13.69 17.47
C ALA A 109 -11.31 14.12 17.11
N GLU A 110 -11.45 14.92 16.06
CA GLU A 110 -12.72 15.51 15.64
C GLU A 110 -13.45 14.62 14.62
N ASP A 111 -14.77 14.70 14.62
CA ASP A 111 -15.62 14.10 13.59
C ASP A 111 -15.38 14.76 12.24
N LYS A 112 -15.41 13.98 11.17
CA LYS A 112 -15.17 14.43 9.78
C LYS A 112 -16.26 13.93 8.85
N ALA A 113 -16.72 14.77 7.94
CA ALA A 113 -17.64 14.35 6.88
C ALA A 113 -16.93 13.41 5.88
N ASP A 114 -17.67 12.54 5.19
CA ASP A 114 -17.12 11.59 4.20
C ASP A 114 -16.26 12.28 3.15
N GLY A 115 -16.69 13.46 2.66
CA GLY A 115 -15.92 14.22 1.67
C GLY A 115 -14.52 14.64 2.15
N TRP A 116 -14.34 14.87 3.45
CA TRP A 116 -13.02 15.21 4.00
C TRP A 116 -12.00 14.06 3.81
N TYR A 117 -12.44 12.81 3.97
CA TYR A 117 -11.57 11.65 3.77
C TYR A 117 -11.13 11.54 2.32
N ASP A 118 -12.05 11.72 1.37
CA ASP A 118 -11.77 11.72 -0.07
C ASP A 118 -10.79 12.83 -0.47
N GLU A 119 -11.07 14.08 -0.06
CA GLU A 119 -10.22 15.23 -0.35
C GLU A 119 -8.81 15.06 0.23
N THR A 120 -8.71 14.55 1.47
CA THR A 120 -7.43 14.29 2.12
C THR A 120 -6.64 13.20 1.40
N ALA A 121 -7.30 12.10 1.02
CA ALA A 121 -6.67 11.01 0.25
C ALA A 121 -6.12 11.53 -1.09
N LYS A 122 -6.90 12.31 -1.83
CA LYS A 122 -6.51 12.91 -3.13
C LYS A 122 -5.40 13.95 -3.01
N SER A 123 -5.28 14.61 -1.87
CA SER A 123 -4.18 15.57 -1.64
C SER A 123 -2.82 14.88 -1.56
N VAL A 124 -2.79 13.62 -1.10
CA VAL A 124 -1.54 12.86 -0.82
C VAL A 124 -1.27 11.79 -1.87
N TYR A 125 -2.25 10.96 -2.20
CA TYR A 125 -2.10 9.88 -3.18
C TYR A 125 -2.21 10.43 -4.61
N LYS A 126 -1.30 9.96 -5.48
CA LYS A 126 -1.14 10.49 -6.85
C LYS A 126 -1.14 9.35 -7.88
N PRO A 127 -2.31 8.70 -8.12
CA PRO A 127 -2.41 7.63 -9.10
C PRO A 127 -2.04 8.06 -10.52
N GLU A 128 -2.21 9.35 -10.85
CA GLU A 128 -1.80 9.91 -12.14
C GLU A 128 -0.27 9.81 -12.37
N LEU A 129 0.55 9.97 -11.32
CA LEU A 129 2.00 9.81 -11.42
C LEU A 129 2.38 8.34 -11.62
N TYR A 130 1.67 7.42 -10.96
CA TYR A 130 1.86 5.99 -11.16
C TYR A 130 1.49 5.59 -12.59
N LYS A 131 0.34 6.03 -13.12
CA LYS A 131 -0.09 5.74 -14.49
C LYS A 131 0.91 6.25 -15.52
N ALA A 132 1.39 7.48 -15.39
CA ALA A 132 2.41 8.03 -16.28
C ALA A 132 3.72 7.21 -16.23
N ALA A 133 4.13 6.75 -15.05
CA ALA A 133 5.31 5.89 -14.92
C ALA A 133 5.08 4.51 -15.54
N ALA A 134 3.89 3.92 -15.38
CA ALA A 134 3.53 2.65 -16.00
C ALA A 134 3.55 2.73 -17.53
N GLU A 135 2.96 3.80 -18.12
CA GLU A 135 3.04 4.06 -19.57
C GLU A 135 4.49 4.14 -20.06
N ALA A 136 5.36 4.84 -19.30
CA ALA A 136 6.76 4.93 -19.64
C ALA A 136 7.52 3.58 -19.52
N VAL A 137 7.18 2.74 -18.53
CA VAL A 137 7.72 1.37 -18.40
C VAL A 137 7.32 0.49 -19.58
N ILE A 138 6.07 0.63 -20.06
CA ILE A 138 5.57 -0.07 -21.24
C ILE A 138 6.30 0.41 -22.50
N ALA A 139 6.43 1.73 -22.68
CA ALA A 139 7.12 2.32 -23.83
C ALA A 139 8.59 1.90 -23.92
N ASP A 140 9.25 1.71 -22.77
CA ASP A 140 10.62 1.19 -22.68
C ASP A 140 10.71 -0.34 -22.95
N GLY A 141 9.60 -1.04 -23.16
CA GLY A 141 9.55 -2.49 -23.39
C GLY A 141 9.77 -3.34 -22.14
N ASN A 142 9.62 -2.77 -20.95
CA ASN A 142 9.87 -3.46 -19.67
C ASN A 142 8.59 -4.01 -19.01
N ALA A 143 7.42 -3.76 -19.60
CA ALA A 143 6.14 -4.32 -19.16
C ALA A 143 5.15 -4.31 -20.32
N LYS A 144 4.00 -4.98 -20.14
CA LYS A 144 2.90 -5.01 -21.10
C LYS A 144 1.70 -4.24 -20.54
N ALA A 145 0.90 -3.63 -21.41
CA ALA A 145 -0.24 -2.80 -21.03
C ALA A 145 -1.28 -3.59 -20.22
N GLU A 146 -1.51 -4.87 -20.56
CA GLU A 146 -2.45 -5.74 -19.85
C GLU A 146 -2.09 -6.04 -18.40
N MET A 147 -0.90 -5.65 -17.93
CA MET A 147 -0.46 -5.79 -16.56
C MET A 147 -0.99 -4.69 -15.64
N PHE A 148 -1.59 -3.63 -16.20
CA PHE A 148 -2.01 -2.44 -15.46
C PHE A 148 -3.50 -2.17 -15.69
N ASP A 149 -4.16 -1.65 -14.65
CA ASP A 149 -5.53 -1.13 -14.75
C ASP A 149 -5.49 0.40 -14.89
N PHE A 150 -5.47 0.88 -16.14
CA PHE A 150 -5.48 2.32 -16.43
C PHE A 150 -6.85 2.98 -16.23
N ASP A 151 -7.93 2.18 -16.18
CA ASP A 151 -9.29 2.67 -15.97
C ASP A 151 -9.65 2.81 -14.49
N ALA A 152 -8.78 2.32 -13.57
CA ALA A 152 -8.99 2.44 -12.15
C ALA A 152 -9.23 3.90 -11.73
N ASP A 153 -10.37 4.16 -11.04
CA ASP A 153 -10.77 5.48 -10.53
C ASP A 153 -10.10 5.86 -9.19
N GLY A 154 -9.28 4.94 -8.66
CA GLY A 154 -8.61 5.08 -7.37
C GLY A 154 -9.39 4.49 -6.21
N TYR A 155 -10.52 3.85 -6.46
CA TYR A 155 -11.31 3.16 -5.43
C TYR A 155 -11.38 1.67 -5.72
N ARG A 156 -11.04 0.85 -4.72
CA ARG A 156 -11.28 -0.60 -4.78
C ARG A 156 -12.75 -0.89 -4.57
N GLU A 157 -13.23 -1.98 -5.13
CA GLU A 157 -14.56 -2.50 -4.82
C GLU A 157 -14.70 -2.77 -3.31
N PRO A 158 -15.90 -2.60 -2.75
CA PRO A 158 -16.16 -2.93 -1.35
C PRO A 158 -15.75 -4.37 -1.03
N THR A 159 -15.07 -4.58 0.10
CA THR A 159 -14.58 -5.91 0.49
C THR A 159 -14.82 -6.20 1.97
N ALA A 160 -15.07 -7.47 2.28
CA ALA A 160 -15.16 -8.03 3.63
C ALA A 160 -14.00 -8.97 3.95
N GLU A 161 -12.89 -8.89 3.20
CA GLU A 161 -11.73 -9.79 3.33
C GLU A 161 -10.83 -9.45 4.53
N PHE A 162 -11.20 -8.47 5.36
CA PHE A 162 -10.52 -8.21 6.63
C PHE A 162 -10.82 -9.30 7.66
N ILE A 163 -9.91 -9.49 8.61
CA ILE A 163 -10.00 -10.54 9.64
C ILE A 163 -11.29 -10.47 10.48
N ASP A 164 -11.88 -9.30 10.62
CA ASP A 164 -13.15 -9.09 11.35
C ASP A 164 -14.40 -9.30 10.48
N GLY A 165 -14.22 -9.54 9.16
CA GLY A 165 -15.33 -9.75 8.22
C GLY A 165 -16.22 -8.53 8.00
N VAL A 166 -15.86 -7.37 8.51
CA VAL A 166 -16.60 -6.12 8.31
C VAL A 166 -16.34 -5.58 6.91
N THR A 167 -17.41 -5.34 6.14
CA THR A 167 -17.29 -4.78 4.80
C THR A 167 -16.74 -3.36 4.86
N TYR A 168 -15.64 -3.14 4.14
CA TYR A 168 -15.07 -1.83 3.92
C TYR A 168 -15.43 -1.31 2.52
N ASP A 169 -15.97 -0.09 2.48
CA ASP A 169 -16.18 0.70 1.27
C ASP A 169 -15.50 2.07 1.47
N GLY A 170 -14.49 2.36 0.66
CA GLY A 170 -13.75 3.63 0.74
C GLY A 170 -14.61 4.86 0.39
N LYS A 171 -15.77 4.67 -0.22
CA LYS A 171 -16.71 5.77 -0.56
C LYS A 171 -17.67 6.11 0.59
N THR A 172 -17.74 5.28 1.64
CA THR A 172 -18.60 5.47 2.81
C THR A 172 -17.85 5.31 4.13
N PRO A 173 -16.79 6.13 4.38
CA PRO A 173 -15.89 5.95 5.52
C PRO A 173 -16.60 6.04 6.89
N ASN A 174 -17.54 6.94 7.08
CA ASN A 174 -18.26 7.06 8.34
C ASN A 174 -19.16 5.85 8.61
N ALA A 175 -19.84 5.32 7.59
CA ALA A 175 -20.63 4.10 7.73
C ALA A 175 -19.73 2.91 8.13
N TYR A 176 -18.52 2.81 7.57
CA TYR A 176 -17.54 1.79 7.97
C TYR A 176 -17.11 1.98 9.44
N ILE A 177 -16.76 3.19 9.88
CA ILE A 177 -16.40 3.48 11.28
C ILE A 177 -17.54 3.07 12.23
N ASP A 178 -18.78 3.37 11.87
CA ASP A 178 -19.94 3.06 12.71
C ASP A 178 -20.26 1.57 12.77
N SER A 179 -19.88 0.79 11.76
CA SER A 179 -20.06 -0.66 11.74
C SER A 179 -19.07 -1.42 12.64
N LEU A 180 -17.94 -0.82 12.99
CA LEU A 180 -16.92 -1.45 13.83
C LEU A 180 -17.41 -1.55 15.29
N THR A 181 -17.08 -2.63 15.99
CA THR A 181 -17.52 -2.82 17.40
C THR A 181 -16.72 -1.98 18.38
N ILE A 182 -15.47 -1.66 18.08
CA ILE A 182 -14.53 -0.97 18.98
C ILE A 182 -14.00 0.29 18.30
N GLY A 183 -13.87 1.36 19.04
CA GLY A 183 -13.32 2.64 18.62
C GLY A 183 -14.36 3.77 18.60
N LEU A 184 -13.92 4.97 18.30
CA LEU A 184 -14.78 6.15 18.16
C LEU A 184 -15.77 5.95 17.00
N LYS A 185 -16.99 6.48 17.21
CA LYS A 185 -18.06 6.50 16.23
C LYS A 185 -18.24 7.88 15.62
N THR A 186 -19.00 7.96 14.55
CA THR A 186 -19.46 9.22 13.99
C THR A 186 -20.18 10.05 15.07
N GLY A 187 -19.94 11.34 15.11
CA GLY A 187 -20.48 12.25 16.12
C GLY A 187 -19.78 12.22 17.47
N GLN A 188 -18.81 11.34 17.69
CA GLN A 188 -17.99 11.31 18.91
C GLN A 188 -16.71 12.11 18.72
N THR A 189 -16.29 12.83 19.75
CA THR A 189 -15.00 13.54 19.79
C THR A 189 -14.19 13.09 20.99
N VAL A 190 -12.86 13.10 20.85
CA VAL A 190 -11.97 12.89 22.00
C VAL A 190 -11.98 14.17 22.84
N SER A 191 -12.59 14.13 24.04
CA SER A 191 -12.54 15.24 24.98
C SER A 191 -11.14 15.35 25.57
N GLY A 192 -10.41 16.40 25.17
CA GLY A 192 -9.24 16.99 25.76
C GLY A 192 -8.30 16.10 26.60
N GLY A 193 -7.38 15.45 25.93
CA GLY A 193 -6.20 14.86 26.51
C GLY A 193 -5.21 14.61 25.39
N ALA A 194 -4.24 15.52 25.22
CA ALA A 194 -3.11 15.26 24.37
C ALA A 194 -2.51 13.90 24.78
N VAL A 195 -2.49 12.96 23.85
CA VAL A 195 -1.63 11.79 23.99
C VAL A 195 -0.21 12.34 23.82
N ASN A 196 0.49 12.52 24.95
CA ASN A 196 1.92 12.85 24.99
C ASN A 196 2.75 11.65 24.48
#